data_5bb5127dd6a8a76e2d6a671d7eea4aa5
#
_entry.id   5bb5127dd6a8a76e2d6a671d7eea4aa5
#
_cell.length_a   1.000
_cell.length_b   1.000
_cell.length_c   1.000
_cell.angle_alpha   90.00
_cell.angle_beta   90.00
_cell.angle_gamma   90.00
#
_symmetry.space_group_name_H-M   'P 1'
#
loop_
_entity.id
_entity.type
_entity.pdbx_description
1 polymer ?
#
loop_
_entity_poly.entity_id
_entity_poly.type
_entity_poly.pdbx_seq_one_letter_code
_entity_poly.pdbx_strand_id
1 'polypeptide(L)'
;MDDTQRTGWQKRILLFLTSQCITLFGSTLVQMALVWYATMQTSSGAWVATFTVCSYLPQFLISFVGGVWADRYHRKKLIIGADMLIAFATFIMVLAIPHISSEPALLGGLLVMSVIRSLGAGIQTPAVNAVIPQLVPEDQLMRYNGINATMQSIVNFAAPAAAGAVFAISALRTTLMIDIVTAILGTGLLSCLALPKQNTSIEKASVFSDMKIGVKYAFADKLIGKLLIIYGLFTFFCVPAGYLAGLLVRRVFGDTYWYLTAVEVVGFAGMMAGGVVMSTWGGFKSRGKTLLVGLLAFGSFAIGMGLSQNFILYLGLMVFYGVALTMVQTAITTMLQEKTDTSMQGRVFGLLGTMYSGFLPIGMAIFGPLADILPLQWIMIGSGIALIIISGVTYFNRELKAI
;
A
#
# COMPACT_ATOMS: atom_id res chain seq x y z
N MET A 1 15.23 -26.93 24.98
CA MET A 1 14.41 -27.10 23.76
C MET A 1 15.22 -27.93 22.77
N ASP A 2 14.71 -29.07 22.41
CA ASP A 2 15.37 -30.07 21.58
C ASP A 2 15.63 -29.50 20.15
N ASP A 3 16.78 -29.80 19.56
CA ASP A 3 17.17 -29.28 18.22
C ASP A 3 16.18 -29.71 17.12
N THR A 4 15.48 -30.79 17.30
CA THR A 4 14.39 -31.25 16.42
C THR A 4 13.13 -30.36 16.47
N GLN A 5 12.84 -29.71 17.59
CA GLN A 5 11.76 -28.75 17.72
C GLN A 5 12.15 -27.36 17.14
N ARG A 6 13.43 -26.97 17.23
CA ARG A 6 13.96 -25.73 16.65
C ARG A 6 13.88 -25.70 15.12
N THR A 7 14.16 -26.81 14.45
CA THR A 7 14.11 -26.88 12.98
C THR A 7 12.70 -26.98 12.41
N GLY A 8 11.73 -27.41 13.20
CA GLY A 8 10.35 -27.62 12.73
C GLY A 8 9.55 -26.34 12.50
N TRP A 9 9.64 -25.36 13.40
CA TRP A 9 8.89 -24.10 13.25
C TRP A 9 9.52 -23.18 12.19
N GLN A 10 10.85 -23.17 12.04
CA GLN A 10 11.54 -22.38 11.02
C GLN A 10 11.12 -22.79 9.60
N LYS A 11 11.02 -24.10 9.33
CA LYS A 11 10.50 -24.62 8.07
C LYS A 11 9.05 -24.19 7.82
N ARG A 12 8.21 -24.21 8.87
CA ARG A 12 6.79 -23.80 8.76
C ARG A 12 6.64 -22.34 8.45
N ILE A 13 7.34 -21.44 9.16
CA ILE A 13 7.25 -20.01 8.90
C ILE A 13 7.85 -19.66 7.53
N LEU A 14 8.95 -20.27 7.11
CA LEU A 14 9.53 -20.05 5.79
C LEU A 14 8.56 -20.48 4.68
N LEU A 15 7.96 -21.68 4.79
CA LEU A 15 6.96 -22.16 3.83
C LEU A 15 5.73 -21.23 3.78
N PHE A 16 5.29 -20.76 4.95
CA PHE A 16 4.20 -19.78 5.05
C PHE A 16 4.55 -18.46 4.32
N LEU A 17 5.67 -17.85 4.66
CA LEU A 17 6.11 -16.59 4.05
C LEU A 17 6.33 -16.74 2.53
N THR A 18 6.91 -17.86 2.08
CA THR A 18 7.07 -18.15 0.65
C THR A 18 5.72 -18.25 -0.05
N SER A 19 4.74 -18.95 0.55
CA SER A 19 3.39 -19.04 -0.01
C SER A 19 2.75 -17.65 -0.13
N GLN A 20 2.88 -16.81 0.90
CA GLN A 20 2.36 -15.43 0.89
C GLN A 20 3.08 -14.52 -0.10
N CYS A 21 4.40 -14.68 -0.27
CA CYS A 21 5.17 -13.93 -1.27
C CYS A 21 4.68 -14.22 -2.69
N ILE A 22 4.42 -15.49 -3.00
CA ILE A 22 3.94 -15.93 -4.32
C ILE A 22 2.55 -15.36 -4.61
N THR A 23 1.60 -15.48 -3.67
CA THR A 23 0.24 -14.94 -3.86
C THR A 23 0.23 -13.41 -3.91
N LEU A 24 1.01 -12.76 -3.06
CA LEU A 24 1.15 -11.31 -3.04
C LEU A 24 1.72 -10.77 -4.36
N PHE A 25 2.72 -11.44 -4.93
CA PHE A 25 3.31 -11.06 -6.21
C PHE A 25 2.26 -11.06 -7.33
N GLY A 26 1.49 -12.14 -7.49
CA GLY A 26 0.42 -12.22 -8.49
C GLY A 26 -0.64 -11.15 -8.29
N SER A 27 -1.09 -10.97 -7.04
CA SER A 27 -2.12 -9.97 -6.70
C SER A 27 -1.66 -8.54 -6.96
N THR A 28 -0.40 -8.20 -6.60
CA THR A 28 0.17 -6.85 -6.85
C THR A 28 0.34 -6.61 -8.34
N LEU A 29 0.80 -7.63 -9.09
CA LEU A 29 0.97 -7.56 -10.54
C LEU A 29 -0.37 -7.29 -11.24
N VAL A 30 -1.46 -7.98 -10.86
CA VAL A 30 -2.80 -7.73 -11.43
C VAL A 30 -3.31 -6.35 -11.02
N GLN A 31 -3.12 -5.92 -9.78
CA GLN A 31 -3.55 -4.60 -9.34
C GLN A 31 -2.90 -3.49 -10.17
N MET A 32 -1.59 -3.57 -10.41
CA MET A 32 -0.88 -2.66 -11.32
C MET A 32 -1.43 -2.74 -12.75
N ALA A 33 -1.62 -3.96 -13.25
CA ALA A 33 -2.13 -4.20 -14.59
C ALA A 33 -3.49 -3.55 -14.83
N LEU A 34 -4.41 -3.60 -13.88
CA LEU A 34 -5.74 -3.00 -13.98
C LEU A 34 -5.66 -1.47 -14.07
N VAL A 35 -4.88 -0.85 -13.18
CA VAL A 35 -4.68 0.62 -13.18
C VAL A 35 -3.97 1.07 -14.47
N TRP A 36 -2.94 0.36 -14.91
CA TRP A 36 -2.21 0.69 -16.13
C TRP A 36 -3.07 0.48 -17.38
N TYR A 37 -3.85 -0.60 -17.44
CA TYR A 37 -4.79 -0.83 -18.54
C TYR A 37 -5.80 0.31 -18.64
N ALA A 38 -6.43 0.70 -17.51
CA ALA A 38 -7.34 1.84 -17.48
C ALA A 38 -6.65 3.14 -17.90
N THR A 39 -5.43 3.39 -17.42
CA THR A 39 -4.64 4.59 -17.76
C THR A 39 -4.35 4.65 -19.25
N MET A 40 -3.93 3.55 -19.84
CA MET A 40 -3.50 3.50 -21.25
C MET A 40 -4.70 3.54 -22.22
N GLN A 41 -5.81 2.90 -21.87
CA GLN A 41 -7.00 2.86 -22.74
C GLN A 41 -7.81 4.17 -22.66
N THR A 42 -8.01 4.70 -21.45
CA THR A 42 -8.93 5.84 -21.30
C THR A 42 -8.22 7.19 -21.23
N SER A 43 -6.97 7.23 -20.78
CA SER A 43 -6.25 8.45 -20.41
C SER A 43 -7.06 9.36 -19.47
N SER A 44 -7.98 8.79 -18.68
CA SER A 44 -8.91 9.48 -17.79
C SER A 44 -8.52 9.32 -16.34
N GLY A 45 -8.41 10.44 -15.62
CA GLY A 45 -8.14 10.46 -14.18
C GLY A 45 -9.31 9.87 -13.37
N ALA A 46 -10.55 10.04 -13.83
CA ALA A 46 -11.73 9.47 -13.21
C ALA A 46 -11.69 7.93 -13.24
N TRP A 47 -11.28 7.31 -14.36
CA TRP A 47 -11.12 5.87 -14.45
C TRP A 47 -10.00 5.34 -13.55
N VAL A 48 -8.83 5.99 -13.57
CA VAL A 48 -7.69 5.64 -12.68
C VAL A 48 -8.11 5.72 -11.21
N ALA A 49 -8.82 6.80 -10.85
CA ALA A 49 -9.35 6.98 -9.51
C ALA A 49 -10.35 5.88 -9.13
N THR A 50 -11.29 5.56 -10.02
CA THR A 50 -12.31 4.53 -9.77
C THR A 50 -11.65 3.16 -9.54
N PHE A 51 -10.68 2.75 -10.37
CA PHE A 51 -9.94 1.51 -10.15
C PHE A 51 -9.19 1.51 -8.83
N THR A 52 -8.54 2.62 -8.46
CA THR A 52 -7.81 2.74 -7.20
C THR A 52 -8.76 2.68 -6.01
N VAL A 53 -9.87 3.43 -6.04
CA VAL A 53 -10.88 3.41 -4.98
C VAL A 53 -11.49 2.02 -4.84
N CYS A 54 -11.86 1.35 -5.94
CA CYS A 54 -12.40 -0.01 -5.94
C CYS A 54 -11.39 -1.06 -5.44
N SER A 55 -10.08 -0.79 -5.57
CA SER A 55 -9.03 -1.68 -5.08
C SER A 55 -8.75 -1.53 -3.58
N TYR A 56 -8.92 -0.33 -3.00
CA TYR A 56 -8.53 -0.07 -1.61
C TYR A 56 -9.71 0.12 -0.65
N LEU A 57 -10.78 0.78 -1.06
CA LEU A 57 -11.89 1.10 -0.16
C LEU A 57 -12.67 -0.14 0.31
N PRO A 58 -13.05 -1.11 -0.56
CA PRO A 58 -13.72 -2.33 -0.10
C PRO A 58 -12.81 -3.16 0.82
N GLN A 59 -11.50 -3.25 0.52
CA GLN A 59 -10.52 -3.92 1.38
C GLN A 59 -10.49 -3.29 2.77
N PHE A 60 -10.43 -1.97 2.84
CA PHE A 60 -10.44 -1.24 4.11
C PHE A 60 -11.71 -1.52 4.91
N LEU A 61 -12.88 -1.41 4.30
CA LEU A 61 -14.17 -1.61 4.97
C LEU A 61 -14.32 -3.04 5.50
N ILE A 62 -13.97 -4.05 4.70
CA ILE A 62 -14.12 -5.45 5.10
C ILE A 62 -13.02 -5.93 6.05
N SER A 63 -11.86 -5.25 6.11
CA SER A 63 -10.74 -5.64 6.96
C SER A 63 -11.10 -5.69 8.46
N PHE A 64 -12.04 -4.85 8.90
CA PHE A 64 -12.57 -4.89 10.28
C PHE A 64 -13.30 -6.21 10.56
N VAL A 65 -14.11 -6.67 9.61
CA VAL A 65 -14.80 -7.97 9.70
C VAL A 65 -13.79 -9.11 9.56
N GLY A 66 -12.84 -8.97 8.63
CA GLY A 66 -11.74 -9.90 8.41
C GLY A 66 -10.90 -10.13 9.67
N GLY A 67 -10.61 -9.09 10.44
CA GLY A 67 -9.92 -9.18 11.73
C GLY A 67 -10.71 -10.03 12.74
N VAL A 68 -12.02 -9.75 12.90
CA VAL A 68 -12.89 -10.55 13.76
C VAL A 68 -12.97 -12.01 13.30
N TRP A 69 -13.02 -12.26 11.99
CA TRP A 69 -13.03 -13.61 11.45
C TRP A 69 -11.70 -14.33 11.67
N ALA A 70 -10.56 -13.63 11.56
CA ALA A 70 -9.24 -14.18 11.84
C ALA A 70 -9.07 -14.64 13.31
N ASP A 71 -9.84 -14.05 14.23
CA ASP A 71 -9.86 -14.45 15.64
C ASP A 71 -10.85 -15.58 15.93
N ARG A 72 -11.92 -15.71 15.15
CA ARG A 72 -13.00 -16.68 15.39
C ARG A 72 -12.88 -17.96 14.56
N TYR A 73 -12.30 -17.88 13.37
CA TYR A 73 -12.25 -18.99 12.44
C TYR A 73 -10.81 -19.44 12.17
N HIS A 74 -10.65 -20.63 11.63
CA HIS A 74 -9.34 -21.15 11.24
C HIS A 74 -8.67 -20.26 10.20
N ARG A 75 -7.62 -19.55 10.58
CA ARG A 75 -6.87 -18.60 9.75
C ARG A 75 -6.44 -19.17 8.41
N LYS A 76 -5.95 -20.44 8.40
CA LYS A 76 -5.60 -21.14 7.16
C LYS A 76 -6.77 -21.23 6.18
N LYS A 77 -7.98 -21.60 6.67
CA LYS A 77 -9.17 -21.68 5.82
C LYS A 77 -9.60 -20.32 5.30
N LEU A 78 -9.47 -19.27 6.10
CA LEU A 78 -9.77 -17.90 5.69
C LEU A 78 -8.82 -17.43 4.59
N ILE A 79 -7.51 -17.66 4.73
CA ILE A 79 -6.50 -17.29 3.72
C ILE A 79 -6.77 -18.05 2.42
N ILE A 80 -6.89 -19.39 2.47
CA ILE A 80 -7.17 -20.19 1.27
C ILE A 80 -8.49 -19.79 0.63
N GLY A 81 -9.55 -19.57 1.41
CA GLY A 81 -10.86 -19.16 0.90
C GLY A 81 -10.82 -17.80 0.22
N ALA A 82 -10.10 -16.84 0.79
CA ALA A 82 -9.91 -15.51 0.20
C ALA A 82 -9.09 -15.58 -1.10
N ASP A 83 -7.98 -16.32 -1.10
CA ASP A 83 -7.15 -16.52 -2.31
C ASP A 83 -7.94 -17.22 -3.42
N MET A 84 -8.74 -18.24 -3.07
CA MET A 84 -9.60 -18.93 -4.03
C MET A 84 -10.70 -18.03 -4.60
N LEU A 85 -11.31 -17.17 -3.78
CA LEU A 85 -12.28 -16.18 -4.22
C LEU A 85 -11.66 -15.20 -5.23
N ILE A 86 -10.46 -14.70 -4.91
CA ILE A 86 -9.69 -13.80 -5.77
C ILE A 86 -9.35 -14.49 -7.10
N ALA A 87 -8.78 -15.69 -7.04
CA ALA A 87 -8.41 -16.47 -8.21
C ALA A 87 -9.63 -16.83 -9.09
N PHE A 88 -10.76 -17.18 -8.47
CA PHE A 88 -11.99 -17.50 -9.17
C PHE A 88 -12.59 -16.29 -9.91
N ALA A 89 -12.61 -15.11 -9.25
CA ALA A 89 -13.03 -13.87 -9.91
C ALA A 89 -12.14 -13.52 -11.10
N THR A 90 -10.82 -13.67 -10.93
CA THR A 90 -9.84 -13.47 -12.01
C THR A 90 -10.04 -14.49 -13.13
N PHE A 91 -10.32 -15.75 -12.82
CA PHE A 91 -10.56 -16.82 -13.81
C PHE A 91 -11.83 -16.54 -14.64
N ILE A 92 -12.92 -16.15 -14.00
CA ILE A 92 -14.15 -15.74 -14.71
C ILE A 92 -13.84 -14.62 -15.69
N MET A 93 -13.05 -13.62 -15.28
CA MET A 93 -12.70 -12.50 -16.14
C MET A 93 -11.83 -12.92 -17.31
N VAL A 94 -10.86 -13.83 -17.13
CA VAL A 94 -10.05 -14.42 -18.21
C VAL A 94 -10.91 -15.11 -19.26
N LEU A 95 -11.96 -15.80 -18.84
CA LEU A 95 -12.92 -16.44 -19.76
C LEU A 95 -13.85 -15.42 -20.43
N ALA A 96 -14.22 -14.35 -19.74
CA ALA A 96 -15.14 -13.33 -20.24
C ALA A 96 -14.49 -12.40 -21.30
N ILE A 97 -13.19 -12.05 -21.13
CA ILE A 97 -12.48 -11.10 -22.01
C ILE A 97 -12.72 -11.37 -23.51
N PRO A 98 -12.59 -12.60 -24.05
CA PRO A 98 -12.76 -12.84 -25.49
C PRO A 98 -14.21 -12.60 -26.00
N HIS A 99 -15.19 -12.56 -25.11
CA HIS A 99 -16.62 -12.41 -25.43
C HIS A 99 -17.12 -10.97 -25.25
N ILE A 100 -16.29 -10.09 -24.70
CA ILE A 100 -16.64 -8.67 -24.45
C ILE A 100 -16.10 -7.84 -25.60
N SER A 101 -16.98 -7.35 -26.47
CA SER A 101 -16.61 -6.55 -27.64
C SER A 101 -16.52 -5.05 -27.36
N SER A 102 -17.14 -4.55 -26.28
CA SER A 102 -17.13 -3.11 -25.96
C SER A 102 -16.15 -2.80 -24.85
N GLU A 103 -15.35 -1.76 -25.06
CA GLU A 103 -14.34 -1.30 -24.08
C GLU A 103 -14.98 -0.87 -22.74
N PRO A 104 -16.10 -0.11 -22.69
CA PRO A 104 -16.76 0.22 -21.43
C PRO A 104 -17.25 -1.01 -20.65
N ALA A 105 -17.74 -2.06 -21.35
CA ALA A 105 -18.16 -3.29 -20.69
C ALA A 105 -16.95 -4.06 -20.11
N LEU A 106 -15.82 -4.06 -20.83
CA LEU A 106 -14.58 -4.66 -20.34
C LEU A 106 -14.08 -3.93 -19.07
N LEU A 107 -14.02 -2.60 -19.09
CA LEU A 107 -13.62 -1.80 -17.93
C LEU A 107 -14.59 -2.03 -16.75
N GLY A 108 -15.90 -2.10 -17.00
CA GLY A 108 -16.90 -2.43 -15.98
C GLY A 108 -16.68 -3.81 -15.35
N GLY A 109 -16.41 -4.83 -16.17
CA GLY A 109 -16.10 -6.19 -15.71
C GLY A 109 -14.83 -6.23 -14.86
N LEU A 110 -13.78 -5.51 -15.29
CA LEU A 110 -12.52 -5.38 -14.54
C LEU A 110 -12.72 -4.66 -13.20
N LEU A 111 -13.60 -3.65 -13.13
CA LEU A 111 -13.96 -2.98 -11.88
C LEU A 111 -14.67 -3.93 -10.91
N VAL A 112 -15.65 -4.68 -11.39
CA VAL A 112 -16.36 -5.68 -10.55
C VAL A 112 -15.35 -6.71 -10.01
N MET A 113 -14.45 -7.21 -10.87
CA MET A 113 -13.38 -8.11 -10.46
C MET A 113 -12.48 -7.44 -9.40
N SER A 114 -12.10 -6.18 -9.58
CA SER A 114 -11.27 -5.41 -8.63
C SER A 114 -11.93 -5.31 -7.26
N VAL A 115 -13.24 -5.03 -7.19
CA VAL A 115 -14.00 -5.01 -5.93
C VAL A 115 -13.99 -6.37 -5.23
N ILE A 116 -14.25 -7.46 -5.97
CA ILE A 116 -14.24 -8.82 -5.39
C ILE A 116 -12.85 -9.17 -4.85
N ARG A 117 -11.80 -8.85 -5.60
CA ARG A 117 -10.41 -9.02 -5.18
C ARG A 117 -10.08 -8.21 -3.93
N SER A 118 -10.54 -6.97 -3.88
CA SER A 118 -10.38 -6.07 -2.75
C SER A 118 -11.05 -6.61 -1.47
N LEU A 119 -12.26 -7.15 -1.59
CA LEU A 119 -12.95 -7.82 -0.47
C LEU A 119 -12.18 -9.06 0.01
N GLY A 120 -11.68 -9.88 -0.91
CA GLY A 120 -10.84 -11.03 -0.58
C GLY A 120 -9.56 -10.62 0.17
N ALA A 121 -8.84 -9.63 -0.32
CA ALA A 121 -7.63 -9.10 0.30
C ALA A 121 -7.89 -8.54 1.71
N GLY A 122 -9.06 -7.90 1.93
CA GLY A 122 -9.45 -7.37 3.24
C GLY A 122 -9.73 -8.46 4.29
N ILE A 123 -10.07 -9.67 3.87
CA ILE A 123 -10.20 -10.85 4.76
C ILE A 123 -8.83 -11.53 4.94
N GLN A 124 -8.06 -11.66 3.85
CA GLN A 124 -6.77 -12.34 3.85
C GLN A 124 -5.73 -11.63 4.73
N THR A 125 -5.56 -10.33 4.57
CA THR A 125 -4.48 -9.55 5.22
C THR A 125 -4.48 -9.67 6.75
N PRO A 126 -5.61 -9.49 7.47
CA PRO A 126 -5.65 -9.71 8.92
C PRO A 126 -5.34 -11.15 9.31
N ALA A 127 -5.83 -12.13 8.54
CA ALA A 127 -5.60 -13.54 8.80
C ALA A 127 -4.11 -13.91 8.65
N VAL A 128 -3.44 -13.40 7.60
CA VAL A 128 -1.99 -13.58 7.37
C VAL A 128 -1.18 -13.00 8.52
N ASN A 129 -1.46 -11.76 8.91
CA ASN A 129 -0.74 -11.11 10.00
C ASN A 129 -0.92 -11.84 11.34
N ALA A 130 -2.08 -12.45 11.55
CA ALA A 130 -2.38 -13.21 12.76
C ALA A 130 -1.70 -14.60 12.79
N VAL A 131 -1.31 -15.17 11.65
CA VAL A 131 -0.61 -16.47 11.58
C VAL A 131 0.85 -16.37 12.04
N ILE A 132 1.54 -15.27 11.74
CA ILE A 132 2.98 -15.11 12.06
C ILE A 132 3.27 -15.36 13.54
N PRO A 133 2.54 -14.73 14.50
CA PRO A 133 2.77 -14.96 15.93
C PRO A 133 2.46 -16.40 16.38
N GLN A 134 1.68 -17.16 15.63
CA GLN A 134 1.39 -18.57 15.95
C GLN A 134 2.51 -19.53 15.52
N LEU A 135 3.31 -19.12 14.53
CA LEU A 135 4.36 -19.95 13.97
C LEU A 135 5.73 -19.66 14.54
N VAL A 136 5.91 -18.48 15.14
CA VAL A 136 7.23 -17.96 15.55
C VAL A 136 7.26 -17.75 17.07
N PRO A 137 8.32 -18.19 17.78
CA PRO A 137 8.53 -17.85 19.19
C PRO A 137 8.58 -16.34 19.42
N GLU A 138 8.16 -15.87 20.60
CA GLU A 138 8.06 -14.44 20.94
C GLU A 138 9.39 -13.68 20.77
N ASP A 139 10.51 -14.30 21.13
CA ASP A 139 11.86 -13.76 21.00
C ASP A 139 12.32 -13.55 19.55
N GLN A 140 11.66 -14.20 18.57
CA GLN A 140 11.96 -14.11 17.13
C GLN A 140 10.94 -13.32 16.33
N LEU A 141 9.85 -12.87 16.94
CA LEU A 141 8.75 -12.17 16.24
C LEU A 141 9.23 -10.94 15.47
N MET A 142 10.08 -10.11 16.10
CA MET A 142 10.62 -8.90 15.45
C MET A 142 11.39 -9.26 14.17
N ARG A 143 12.22 -10.29 14.21
CA ARG A 143 13.02 -10.76 13.08
C ARG A 143 12.12 -11.22 11.91
N TYR A 144 11.11 -12.05 12.19
CA TYR A 144 10.25 -12.60 11.12
C TYR A 144 9.23 -11.60 10.60
N ASN A 145 8.78 -10.64 11.41
CA ASN A 145 8.05 -9.48 10.92
C ASN A 145 8.91 -8.61 10.00
N GLY A 146 10.20 -8.44 10.33
CA GLY A 146 11.16 -7.76 9.46
C GLY A 146 11.36 -8.49 8.13
N ILE A 147 11.49 -9.82 8.14
CA ILE A 147 11.58 -10.65 6.92
C ILE A 147 10.31 -10.48 6.08
N ASN A 148 9.12 -10.54 6.70
CA ASN A 148 7.84 -10.34 6.00
C ASN A 148 7.77 -8.95 5.34
N ALA A 149 8.16 -7.90 6.05
CA ALA A 149 8.20 -6.54 5.50
C ALA A 149 9.19 -6.41 4.33
N THR A 150 10.36 -7.06 4.43
CA THR A 150 11.35 -7.11 3.35
C THR A 150 10.80 -7.83 2.12
N MET A 151 10.13 -8.97 2.31
CA MET A 151 9.50 -9.72 1.21
C MET A 151 8.42 -8.89 0.52
N GLN A 152 7.57 -8.20 1.28
CA GLN A 152 6.57 -7.27 0.72
C GLN A 152 7.23 -6.15 -0.09
N SER A 153 8.32 -5.57 0.40
CA SER A 153 9.07 -4.53 -0.31
C SER A 153 9.67 -5.04 -1.62
N ILE A 154 10.23 -6.27 -1.62
CA ILE A 154 10.75 -6.91 -2.84
C ILE A 154 9.61 -7.14 -3.84
N VAL A 155 8.44 -7.61 -3.40
CA VAL A 155 7.28 -7.80 -4.26
C VAL A 155 6.80 -6.50 -4.86
N ASN A 156 6.68 -5.45 -4.04
CA ASN A 156 6.25 -4.12 -4.48
C ASN A 156 7.21 -3.50 -5.51
N PHE A 157 8.50 -3.84 -5.45
CA PHE A 157 9.49 -3.44 -6.45
C PHE A 157 9.44 -4.32 -7.71
N ALA A 158 9.35 -5.63 -7.54
CA ALA A 158 9.42 -6.58 -8.64
C ALA A 158 8.13 -6.66 -9.47
N ALA A 159 6.96 -6.48 -8.85
CA ALA A 159 5.68 -6.61 -9.54
C ALA A 159 5.48 -5.56 -10.65
N PRO A 160 5.77 -4.25 -10.48
CA PRO A 160 5.71 -3.28 -11.57
C PRO A 160 6.67 -3.61 -12.73
N ALA A 161 7.90 -4.04 -12.41
CA ALA A 161 8.87 -4.44 -13.43
C ALA A 161 8.36 -5.65 -14.24
N ALA A 162 7.81 -6.65 -13.55
CA ALA A 162 7.20 -7.82 -14.20
C ALA A 162 5.95 -7.44 -15.01
N ALA A 163 5.09 -6.56 -14.49
CA ALA A 163 3.92 -6.06 -15.20
C ALA A 163 4.33 -5.38 -16.51
N GLY A 164 5.33 -4.50 -16.46
CA GLY A 164 5.86 -3.84 -17.65
C GLY A 164 6.42 -4.82 -18.69
N ALA A 165 7.19 -5.82 -18.24
CA ALA A 165 7.72 -6.86 -19.11
C ALA A 165 6.60 -7.69 -19.78
N VAL A 166 5.57 -8.07 -19.00
CA VAL A 166 4.43 -8.83 -19.52
C VAL A 166 3.62 -8.00 -20.52
N PHE A 167 3.34 -6.72 -20.22
CA PHE A 167 2.61 -5.85 -21.14
C PHE A 167 3.40 -5.50 -22.41
N ALA A 168 4.74 -5.56 -22.38
CA ALA A 168 5.56 -5.35 -23.57
C ALA A 168 5.44 -6.48 -24.61
N ILE A 169 5.13 -7.72 -24.16
CA ILE A 169 5.13 -8.92 -25.01
C ILE A 169 3.75 -9.60 -25.09
N SER A 170 2.78 -9.19 -24.29
CA SER A 170 1.54 -9.93 -24.10
C SER A 170 0.37 -9.04 -23.66
N ALA A 171 -0.85 -9.56 -23.78
CA ALA A 171 -2.08 -8.87 -23.44
C ALA A 171 -2.42 -8.99 -21.93
N LEU A 172 -3.35 -8.14 -21.48
CA LEU A 172 -3.93 -8.16 -20.12
C LEU A 172 -4.31 -9.58 -19.63
N ARG A 173 -4.84 -10.41 -20.53
CA ARG A 173 -5.26 -11.79 -20.23
C ARG A 173 -4.12 -12.62 -19.66
N THR A 174 -2.89 -12.48 -20.18
CA THR A 174 -1.71 -13.22 -19.69
C THR A 174 -1.36 -12.82 -18.26
N THR A 175 -1.43 -11.53 -17.95
CA THR A 175 -1.21 -11.02 -16.58
C THR A 175 -2.21 -11.61 -15.59
N LEU A 176 -3.48 -11.71 -15.96
CA LEU A 176 -4.51 -12.35 -15.16
C LEU A 176 -4.26 -13.85 -14.98
N MET A 177 -3.72 -14.55 -16.00
CA MET A 177 -3.36 -15.97 -15.89
C MET A 177 -2.19 -16.20 -14.91
N ILE A 178 -1.21 -15.30 -14.87
CA ILE A 178 -0.10 -15.36 -13.90
C ILE A 178 -0.63 -15.34 -12.47
N ASP A 179 -1.60 -14.48 -12.17
CA ASP A 179 -2.22 -14.41 -10.84
C ASP A 179 -2.91 -15.72 -10.45
N ILE A 180 -3.64 -16.34 -11.38
CA ILE A 180 -4.29 -17.64 -11.12
C ILE A 180 -3.24 -18.70 -10.80
N VAL A 181 -2.14 -18.75 -11.57
CA VAL A 181 -1.06 -19.70 -11.33
C VAL A 181 -0.39 -19.45 -9.98
N THR A 182 -0.06 -18.21 -9.67
CA THR A 182 0.55 -17.86 -8.36
C THR A 182 -0.38 -18.14 -7.19
N ALA A 183 -1.68 -17.91 -7.34
CA ALA A 183 -2.68 -18.24 -6.34
C ALA A 183 -2.77 -19.77 -6.09
N ILE A 184 -2.78 -20.58 -7.16
CA ILE A 184 -2.79 -22.04 -7.04
C ILE A 184 -1.50 -22.54 -6.37
N LEU A 185 -0.34 -22.03 -6.77
CA LEU A 185 0.94 -22.42 -6.18
C LEU A 185 1.02 -22.01 -4.71
N GLY A 186 0.67 -20.76 -4.37
CA GLY A 186 0.70 -20.27 -3.00
C GLY A 186 -0.29 -20.99 -2.09
N THR A 187 -1.54 -21.17 -2.52
CA THR A 187 -2.53 -21.95 -1.74
C THR A 187 -2.19 -23.43 -1.65
N GLY A 188 -1.58 -24.00 -2.68
CA GLY A 188 -1.03 -25.36 -2.66
C GLY A 188 0.03 -25.52 -1.56
N LEU A 189 1.03 -24.62 -1.53
CA LEU A 189 2.06 -24.59 -0.49
C LEU A 189 1.45 -24.40 0.91
N LEU A 190 0.52 -23.47 1.06
CA LEU A 190 -0.18 -23.23 2.32
C LEU A 190 -0.99 -24.46 2.76
N SER A 191 -1.57 -25.20 1.83
CA SER A 191 -2.35 -26.41 2.11
C SER A 191 -1.50 -27.53 2.71
N CYS A 192 -0.22 -27.61 2.36
CA CYS A 192 0.72 -28.54 2.95
C CYS A 192 1.16 -28.18 4.38
N LEU A 193 0.86 -26.95 4.84
CA LEU A 193 1.28 -26.47 6.15
C LEU A 193 0.25 -26.85 7.23
N ALA A 194 0.69 -27.57 8.27
CA ALA A 194 -0.11 -27.78 9.47
C ALA A 194 0.01 -26.57 10.41
N LEU A 195 -1.06 -25.78 10.53
CA LEU A 195 -1.14 -24.71 11.53
C LEU A 195 -1.63 -25.25 12.87
N PRO A 196 -1.11 -24.74 14.01
CA PRO A 196 -1.61 -25.10 15.33
C PRO A 196 -3.12 -24.82 15.44
N LYS A 197 -3.82 -25.65 16.21
CA LYS A 197 -5.22 -25.38 16.53
C LYS A 197 -5.31 -24.10 17.37
N GLN A 198 -6.16 -23.21 16.96
CA GLN A 198 -6.42 -21.96 17.68
C GLN A 198 -7.24 -22.27 18.93
N ASN A 199 -6.69 -21.96 20.11
CA ASN A 199 -7.49 -21.92 21.33
C ASN A 199 -8.36 -20.67 21.26
N THR A 200 -9.63 -20.84 20.95
CA THR A 200 -10.64 -19.77 20.90
C THR A 200 -11.05 -19.37 22.32
N SER A 201 -10.15 -18.75 23.06
CA SER A 201 -10.52 -18.01 24.26
C SER A 201 -10.98 -16.61 23.82
N ILE A 202 -12.28 -16.47 23.66
CA ILE A 202 -12.91 -15.24 23.20
C ILE A 202 -13.05 -14.30 24.40
N GLU A 203 -12.07 -13.43 24.65
CA GLU A 203 -12.38 -12.16 25.27
C GLU A 203 -13.09 -11.29 24.24
N LYS A 204 -14.34 -10.97 24.53
CA LYS A 204 -15.22 -10.14 23.70
C LYS A 204 -14.83 -8.65 23.80
N ALA A 205 -13.59 -8.30 23.50
CA ALA A 205 -13.28 -6.90 23.26
C ALA A 205 -13.93 -6.48 21.93
N SER A 206 -14.89 -5.58 22.00
CA SER A 206 -15.51 -5.02 20.79
C SER A 206 -14.47 -4.18 20.07
N VAL A 207 -14.12 -4.54 18.84
CA VAL A 207 -13.19 -3.77 17.96
C VAL A 207 -13.58 -2.28 17.92
N PHE A 208 -14.88 -1.99 17.92
CA PHE A 208 -15.41 -0.62 18.01
C PHE A 208 -15.07 0.08 19.33
N SER A 209 -15.07 -0.66 20.45
CA SER A 209 -14.69 -0.10 21.76
C SER A 209 -13.20 0.24 21.77
N ASP A 210 -12.36 -0.66 21.29
CA ASP A 210 -10.91 -0.44 21.20
C ASP A 210 -10.54 0.72 20.27
N MET A 211 -11.23 0.83 19.13
CA MET A 211 -11.07 1.95 18.20
C MET A 211 -11.51 3.27 18.84
N LYS A 212 -12.63 3.30 19.56
CA LYS A 212 -13.10 4.49 20.28
C LYS A 212 -12.12 4.93 21.36
N ILE A 213 -11.54 3.99 22.11
CA ILE A 213 -10.50 4.26 23.11
C ILE A 213 -9.25 4.83 22.43
N GLY A 214 -8.80 4.22 21.32
CA GLY A 214 -7.66 4.69 20.54
C GLY A 214 -7.85 6.11 19.99
N VAL A 215 -9.02 6.41 19.42
CA VAL A 215 -9.37 7.75 18.92
C VAL A 215 -9.38 8.75 20.07
N LYS A 216 -10.04 8.43 21.20
CA LYS A 216 -10.09 9.31 22.36
C LYS A 216 -8.69 9.60 22.91
N TYR A 217 -7.83 8.60 23.03
CA TYR A 217 -6.45 8.75 23.46
C TYR A 217 -5.64 9.62 22.50
N ALA A 218 -5.69 9.31 21.21
CA ALA A 218 -4.90 10.00 20.18
C ALA A 218 -5.27 11.49 20.05
N PHE A 219 -6.55 11.84 20.20
CA PHE A 219 -7.00 13.24 20.11
C PHE A 219 -7.05 13.96 21.47
N ALA A 220 -6.87 13.24 22.59
CA ALA A 220 -6.62 13.86 23.90
C ALA A 220 -5.19 14.42 23.97
N ASP A 221 -4.21 13.74 23.34
CA ASP A 221 -2.87 14.28 23.17
C ASP A 221 -2.82 15.14 21.90
N LYS A 222 -2.59 16.45 22.09
CA LYS A 222 -2.55 17.43 20.99
C LYS A 222 -1.50 17.10 19.94
N LEU A 223 -0.36 16.51 20.33
CA LEU A 223 0.72 16.20 19.42
C LEU A 223 0.40 14.97 18.56
N ILE A 224 -0.08 13.89 19.19
CA ILE A 224 -0.48 12.66 18.47
C ILE A 224 -1.59 12.97 17.47
N GLY A 225 -2.63 13.71 17.89
CA GLY A 225 -3.71 14.13 17.01
C GLY A 225 -3.23 14.97 15.81
N LYS A 226 -2.32 15.92 16.05
CA LYS A 226 -1.72 16.73 14.97
C LYS A 226 -0.91 15.87 13.98
N LEU A 227 -0.09 14.93 14.48
CA LEU A 227 0.70 14.03 13.61
C LEU A 227 -0.19 13.16 12.73
N LEU A 228 -1.29 12.64 13.27
CA LEU A 228 -2.26 11.85 12.50
C LEU A 228 -2.94 12.71 11.42
N ILE A 229 -3.33 13.95 11.74
CA ILE A 229 -3.93 14.87 10.77
C ILE A 229 -2.92 15.25 9.67
N ILE A 230 -1.66 15.57 10.05
CA ILE A 230 -0.60 15.87 9.08
C ILE A 230 -0.37 14.67 8.16
N TYR A 231 -0.37 13.45 8.69
CA TYR A 231 -0.20 12.24 7.90
C TYR A 231 -1.38 12.01 6.93
N GLY A 232 -2.61 12.23 7.38
CA GLY A 232 -3.79 12.16 6.52
C GLY A 232 -3.73 13.20 5.38
N LEU A 233 -3.44 14.46 5.70
CA LEU A 233 -3.29 15.53 4.72
C LEU A 233 -2.11 15.26 3.76
N PHE A 234 -0.99 14.76 4.28
CA PHE A 234 0.14 14.33 3.46
C PHE A 234 -0.27 13.24 2.47
N THR A 235 -0.97 12.20 2.93
CA THR A 235 -1.48 11.13 2.08
C THR A 235 -2.44 11.65 1.02
N PHE A 236 -3.33 12.57 1.38
CA PHE A 236 -4.25 13.22 0.45
C PHE A 236 -3.52 13.99 -0.65
N PHE A 237 -2.60 14.87 -0.29
CA PHE A 237 -1.85 15.68 -1.26
C PHE A 237 -0.72 14.91 -1.97
N CYS A 238 -0.37 13.71 -1.51
CA CYS A 238 0.55 12.81 -2.20
C CYS A 238 -0.09 12.20 -3.48
N VAL A 239 -1.43 12.14 -3.56
CA VAL A 239 -2.16 11.47 -4.63
C VAL A 239 -1.77 11.93 -6.04
N PRO A 240 -1.73 13.24 -6.37
CA PRO A 240 -1.41 13.68 -7.73
C PRO A 240 -0.02 13.24 -8.19
N ALA A 241 1.00 13.41 -7.35
CA ALA A 241 2.38 13.11 -7.71
C ALA A 241 2.73 11.62 -7.57
N GLY A 242 2.06 10.88 -6.69
CA GLY A 242 2.26 9.45 -6.47
C GLY A 242 1.35 8.59 -7.36
N TYR A 243 0.05 8.65 -7.12
CA TYR A 243 -0.92 7.71 -7.73
C TYR A 243 -1.40 8.10 -9.12
N LEU A 244 -1.36 9.41 -9.48
CA LEU A 244 -1.68 9.89 -10.83
C LEU A 244 -0.43 10.12 -11.69
N ALA A 245 0.77 9.78 -11.20
CA ALA A 245 2.02 9.92 -11.92
C ALA A 245 1.99 9.19 -13.28
N GLY A 246 1.47 7.96 -13.31
CA GLY A 246 1.32 7.18 -14.53
C GLY A 246 0.42 7.87 -15.56
N LEU A 247 -0.67 8.50 -15.11
CA LEU A 247 -1.57 9.27 -15.99
C LEU A 247 -0.87 10.50 -16.56
N LEU A 248 -0.11 11.24 -15.74
CA LEU A 248 0.68 12.37 -16.21
C LEU A 248 1.66 11.94 -17.27
N VAL A 249 2.41 10.88 -17.02
CA VAL A 249 3.42 10.35 -17.93
C VAL A 249 2.81 9.91 -19.25
N ARG A 250 1.66 9.24 -19.21
CA ARG A 250 0.88 8.85 -20.40
C ARG A 250 0.48 10.08 -21.25
N ARG A 251 0.07 11.16 -20.60
CA ARG A 251 -0.40 12.39 -21.30
C ARG A 251 0.73 13.27 -21.82
N VAL A 252 1.91 13.26 -21.16
CA VAL A 252 3.00 14.21 -21.43
C VAL A 252 4.14 13.59 -22.22
N PHE A 253 4.54 12.34 -21.87
CA PHE A 253 5.76 11.74 -22.41
C PHE A 253 5.50 10.62 -23.42
N GLY A 254 4.34 9.96 -23.37
CA GLY A 254 3.98 8.95 -24.37
C GLY A 254 3.12 7.81 -23.84
N ASP A 255 2.71 6.94 -24.77
CA ASP A 255 1.71 5.90 -24.57
C ASP A 255 2.28 4.47 -24.49
N THR A 256 3.54 4.36 -24.10
CA THR A 256 4.21 3.06 -23.96
C THR A 256 4.22 2.63 -22.49
N TYR A 257 3.92 1.36 -22.21
CA TYR A 257 3.97 0.79 -20.84
C TYR A 257 5.34 0.92 -20.17
N TRP A 258 6.40 1.03 -20.97
CA TRP A 258 7.76 1.31 -20.48
C TRP A 258 7.81 2.55 -19.59
N TYR A 259 7.11 3.63 -19.95
CA TYR A 259 7.07 4.87 -19.16
C TYR A 259 6.44 4.64 -17.79
N LEU A 260 5.33 3.86 -17.73
CA LEU A 260 4.67 3.50 -16.48
C LEU A 260 5.59 2.63 -15.59
N THR A 261 6.24 1.64 -16.22
CA THR A 261 7.21 0.79 -15.52
C THR A 261 8.36 1.59 -14.95
N ALA A 262 8.95 2.50 -15.73
CA ALA A 262 10.08 3.33 -15.30
C ALA A 262 9.71 4.20 -14.10
N VAL A 263 8.52 4.81 -14.11
CA VAL A 263 8.02 5.65 -13.00
C VAL A 263 7.91 4.83 -11.71
N GLU A 264 7.27 3.67 -11.76
CA GLU A 264 7.08 2.82 -10.59
C GLU A 264 8.43 2.30 -10.05
N VAL A 265 9.27 1.74 -10.92
CA VAL A 265 10.58 1.20 -10.52
C VAL A 265 11.48 2.30 -9.94
N VAL A 266 11.53 3.47 -10.56
CA VAL A 266 12.33 4.60 -10.09
C VAL A 266 11.76 5.19 -8.79
N GLY A 267 10.43 5.27 -8.67
CA GLY A 267 9.78 5.69 -7.42
C GLY A 267 10.12 4.77 -6.25
N PHE A 268 10.04 3.45 -6.45
CA PHE A 268 10.47 2.48 -5.43
C PHE A 268 11.97 2.54 -5.13
N ALA A 269 12.82 2.71 -6.16
CA ALA A 269 14.26 2.90 -5.96
C ALA A 269 14.54 4.14 -5.10
N GLY A 270 13.80 5.23 -5.32
CA GLY A 270 13.87 6.43 -4.49
C GLY A 270 13.47 6.18 -3.03
N MET A 271 12.39 5.42 -2.80
CA MET A 271 11.97 5.05 -1.45
C MET A 271 13.01 4.16 -0.74
N MET A 272 13.60 3.19 -1.45
CA MET A 272 14.68 2.35 -0.93
C MET A 272 15.91 3.19 -0.57
N ALA A 273 16.32 4.09 -1.46
CA ALA A 273 17.40 5.03 -1.18
C ALA A 273 17.10 5.90 0.05
N GLY A 274 15.85 6.36 0.19
CA GLY A 274 15.37 7.07 1.37
C GLY A 274 15.48 6.24 2.65
N GLY A 275 15.15 4.96 2.59
CA GLY A 275 15.33 4.01 3.70
C GLY A 275 16.79 3.88 4.12
N VAL A 276 17.71 3.74 3.15
CA VAL A 276 19.15 3.71 3.41
C VAL A 276 19.63 5.02 4.02
N VAL A 277 19.23 6.17 3.45
CA VAL A 277 19.56 7.49 3.99
C VAL A 277 19.07 7.63 5.43
N MET A 278 17.83 7.27 5.73
CA MET A 278 17.27 7.38 7.07
C MET A 278 17.93 6.41 8.06
N SER A 279 18.32 5.22 7.62
CA SER A 279 19.00 4.23 8.49
C SER A 279 20.43 4.62 8.82
N THR A 280 21.14 5.31 7.91
CA THR A 280 22.54 5.70 8.10
C THR A 280 22.69 7.07 8.76
N TRP A 281 21.88 8.05 8.34
CA TRP A 281 21.90 9.41 8.86
C TRP A 281 21.07 9.59 10.13
N GLY A 282 19.97 8.86 10.28
CA GLY A 282 19.05 8.94 11.42
C GLY A 282 18.17 10.18 11.46
N GLY A 283 18.24 11.06 10.47
CA GLY A 283 17.53 12.34 10.44
C GLY A 283 18.22 13.46 11.22
N PHE A 284 17.57 14.61 11.30
CA PHE A 284 18.03 15.72 12.14
C PHE A 284 17.87 15.39 13.63
N LYS A 285 18.62 16.10 14.50
CA LYS A 285 18.51 15.95 15.97
C LYS A 285 17.07 16.13 16.46
N SER A 286 16.32 17.05 15.86
CA SER A 286 14.88 17.21 16.10
C SER A 286 14.09 16.40 15.05
N ARG A 287 13.22 15.49 15.51
CA ARG A 287 12.32 14.72 14.64
C ARG A 287 11.35 15.63 13.88
N GLY A 288 10.85 16.67 14.57
CA GLY A 288 10.03 17.70 13.95
C GLY A 288 10.73 18.41 12.78
N LYS A 289 12.03 18.70 12.90
CA LYS A 289 12.82 19.26 11.80
C LYS A 289 12.95 18.29 10.63
N THR A 290 13.11 17.00 10.90
CA THR A 290 13.12 15.95 9.87
C THR A 290 11.80 15.92 9.10
N LEU A 291 10.68 15.97 9.79
CA LEU A 291 9.34 16.04 9.20
C LEU A 291 9.18 17.28 8.31
N LEU A 292 9.57 18.46 8.82
CA LEU A 292 9.47 19.73 8.09
C LEU A 292 10.26 19.71 6.78
N VAL A 293 11.53 19.33 6.86
CA VAL A 293 12.42 19.24 5.68
C VAL A 293 11.90 18.19 4.70
N GLY A 294 11.37 17.06 5.20
CA GLY A 294 10.75 16.04 4.38
C GLY A 294 9.54 16.55 3.61
N LEU A 295 8.61 17.28 4.27
CA LEU A 295 7.43 17.87 3.63
C LEU A 295 7.81 18.95 2.61
N LEU A 296 8.77 19.82 2.94
CA LEU A 296 9.30 20.83 2.02
C LEU A 296 9.93 20.21 0.78
N ALA A 297 10.81 19.22 0.98
CA ALA A 297 11.48 18.52 -0.11
C ALA A 297 10.46 17.80 -1.00
N PHE A 298 9.54 17.07 -0.40
CA PHE A 298 8.48 16.35 -1.12
C PHE A 298 7.63 17.30 -1.97
N GLY A 299 7.14 18.40 -1.38
CA GLY A 299 6.36 19.42 -2.10
C GLY A 299 7.15 20.06 -3.23
N SER A 300 8.43 20.38 -2.99
CA SER A 300 9.31 20.98 -4.01
C SER A 300 9.57 20.04 -5.19
N PHE A 301 9.82 18.75 -4.92
CA PHE A 301 10.01 17.76 -5.98
C PHE A 301 8.70 17.47 -6.73
N ALA A 302 7.54 17.46 -6.06
CA ALA A 302 6.24 17.35 -6.71
C ALA A 302 6.00 18.54 -7.68
N ILE A 303 6.34 19.76 -7.30
CA ILE A 303 6.29 20.95 -8.17
C ILE A 303 7.24 20.76 -9.35
N GLY A 304 8.50 20.35 -9.10
CA GLY A 304 9.49 20.12 -10.15
C GLY A 304 9.04 19.07 -11.15
N MET A 305 8.42 17.96 -10.67
CA MET A 305 7.85 16.93 -11.54
C MET A 305 6.70 17.48 -12.38
N GLY A 306 5.81 18.32 -11.81
CA GLY A 306 4.72 18.98 -12.55
C GLY A 306 5.21 19.95 -13.62
N LEU A 307 6.35 20.59 -13.42
CA LEU A 307 6.96 21.53 -14.40
C LEU A 307 7.83 20.81 -15.44
N SER A 308 8.21 19.56 -15.21
CA SER A 308 9.15 18.85 -16.07
C SER A 308 8.52 18.47 -17.41
N GLN A 309 9.19 18.81 -18.50
CA GLN A 309 8.87 18.39 -19.87
C GLN A 309 9.87 17.33 -20.39
N ASN A 310 10.90 17.02 -19.61
CA ASN A 310 11.88 16.00 -19.95
C ASN A 310 11.69 14.77 -19.05
N PHE A 311 11.51 13.59 -19.65
CA PHE A 311 11.23 12.37 -18.91
C PHE A 311 12.38 11.95 -18.00
N ILE A 312 13.64 12.13 -18.42
CA ILE A 312 14.82 11.77 -17.61
C ILE A 312 14.89 12.68 -16.37
N LEU A 313 14.63 14.00 -16.56
CA LEU A 313 14.56 14.93 -15.44
C LEU A 313 13.41 14.59 -14.49
N TYR A 314 12.24 14.20 -15.02
CA TYR A 314 11.11 13.73 -14.24
C TYR A 314 11.47 12.52 -13.37
N LEU A 315 12.14 11.50 -13.95
CA LEU A 315 12.61 10.33 -13.22
C LEU A 315 13.65 10.70 -12.16
N GLY A 316 14.58 11.59 -12.46
CA GLY A 316 15.55 12.09 -11.48
C GLY A 316 14.87 12.77 -10.28
N LEU A 317 13.89 13.63 -10.53
CA LEU A 317 13.08 14.27 -9.48
C LEU A 317 12.28 13.25 -8.68
N MET A 318 11.80 12.18 -9.32
CA MET A 318 11.03 11.12 -8.68
C MET A 318 11.87 10.28 -7.70
N VAL A 319 13.19 10.10 -7.95
CA VAL A 319 14.08 9.50 -6.95
C VAL A 319 14.09 10.32 -5.66
N PHE A 320 14.31 11.63 -5.77
CA PHE A 320 14.34 12.52 -4.60
C PHE A 320 12.97 12.66 -3.93
N TYR A 321 11.88 12.63 -4.72
CA TYR A 321 10.52 12.55 -4.22
C TYR A 321 10.32 11.28 -3.36
N GLY A 322 10.80 10.11 -3.80
CA GLY A 322 10.75 8.86 -3.05
C GLY A 322 11.56 8.93 -1.75
N VAL A 323 12.75 9.55 -1.77
CA VAL A 323 13.56 9.79 -0.57
C VAL A 323 12.79 10.68 0.42
N ALA A 324 12.19 11.77 -0.04
CA ALA A 324 11.41 12.68 0.80
C ALA A 324 10.16 12.00 1.38
N LEU A 325 9.48 11.14 0.61
CA LEU A 325 8.36 10.32 1.05
C LEU A 325 8.74 9.47 2.26
N THR A 326 9.84 8.72 2.13
CA THR A 326 10.35 7.86 3.20
C THR A 326 10.75 8.68 4.43
N MET A 327 11.34 9.84 4.23
CA MET A 327 11.73 10.76 5.30
C MET A 327 10.51 11.23 6.12
N VAL A 328 9.42 11.63 5.46
CA VAL A 328 8.16 12.04 6.12
C VAL A 328 7.55 10.88 6.89
N GLN A 329 7.42 9.71 6.24
CA GLN A 329 6.82 8.52 6.88
C GLN A 329 7.62 8.07 8.09
N THR A 330 8.95 8.01 7.99
CA THR A 330 9.82 7.61 9.10
C THR A 330 9.74 8.60 10.25
N ALA A 331 9.76 9.91 9.97
CA ALA A 331 9.66 10.94 11.01
C ALA A 331 8.35 10.84 11.78
N ILE A 332 7.20 10.74 11.10
CA ILE A 332 5.89 10.63 11.74
C ILE A 332 5.81 9.33 12.57
N THR A 333 6.21 8.20 11.99
CA THR A 333 6.19 6.90 12.67
C THR A 333 7.03 6.91 13.94
N THR A 334 8.25 7.44 13.86
CA THR A 334 9.17 7.54 15.01
C THR A 334 8.59 8.46 16.09
N MET A 335 8.08 9.64 15.73
CA MET A 335 7.47 10.55 16.71
C MET A 335 6.25 9.92 17.40
N LEU A 336 5.41 9.18 16.66
CA LEU A 336 4.29 8.45 17.26
C LEU A 336 4.78 7.33 18.19
N GLN A 337 5.85 6.59 17.82
CA GLN A 337 6.44 5.56 18.69
C GLN A 337 7.00 6.15 19.98
N GLU A 338 7.72 7.26 19.91
CA GLU A 338 8.36 7.91 21.05
C GLU A 338 7.32 8.55 22.01
N LYS A 339 6.15 8.98 21.52
CA LYS A 339 5.15 9.72 22.30
C LYS A 339 3.97 8.88 22.77
N THR A 340 3.75 7.73 22.18
CA THR A 340 2.62 6.87 22.53
C THR A 340 3.02 5.85 23.57
N ASP A 341 2.22 5.74 24.65
CA ASP A 341 2.38 4.69 25.65
C ASP A 341 2.38 3.30 24.98
N THR A 342 3.26 2.42 25.44
CA THR A 342 3.44 1.07 24.86
C THR A 342 2.12 0.29 24.76
N SER A 343 1.23 0.44 25.75
CA SER A 343 -0.10 -0.18 25.77
C SER A 343 -1.08 0.38 24.75
N MET A 344 -0.82 1.57 24.19
CA MET A 344 -1.67 2.27 23.22
C MET A 344 -1.08 2.30 21.82
N GLN A 345 0.18 1.91 21.64
CA GLN A 345 0.85 1.94 20.33
C GLN A 345 0.06 1.21 19.24
N GLY A 346 -0.44 0.01 19.53
CA GLY A 346 -1.23 -0.75 18.56
C GLY A 346 -2.47 0.01 18.06
N ARG A 347 -3.17 0.73 18.98
CA ARG A 347 -4.35 1.53 18.62
C ARG A 347 -3.99 2.77 17.81
N VAL A 348 -2.92 3.48 18.19
CA VAL A 348 -2.44 4.68 17.46
C VAL A 348 -1.93 4.32 16.08
N PHE A 349 -1.17 3.21 15.92
CA PHE A 349 -0.74 2.73 14.60
C PHE A 349 -1.90 2.21 13.76
N GLY A 350 -2.92 1.63 14.38
CA GLY A 350 -4.18 1.31 13.70
C GLY A 350 -4.86 2.56 13.14
N LEU A 351 -4.88 3.67 13.89
CA LEU A 351 -5.39 4.95 13.41
C LEU A 351 -4.52 5.54 12.29
N LEU A 352 -3.19 5.40 12.36
CA LEU A 352 -2.29 5.82 11.28
C LEU A 352 -2.63 5.08 9.98
N GLY A 353 -2.83 3.76 10.04
CA GLY A 353 -3.30 2.96 8.90
C GLY A 353 -4.68 3.41 8.41
N THR A 354 -5.60 3.79 9.30
CA THR A 354 -6.91 4.35 8.96
C THR A 354 -6.79 5.69 8.24
N MET A 355 -5.87 6.57 8.67
CA MET A 355 -5.59 7.83 7.96
C MET A 355 -5.14 7.57 6.53
N TYR A 356 -4.20 6.64 6.32
CA TYR A 356 -3.77 6.25 4.98
C TYR A 356 -4.93 5.71 4.13
N SER A 357 -5.63 4.68 4.65
CA SER A 357 -6.69 3.97 3.92
C SER A 357 -7.94 4.82 3.67
N GLY A 358 -8.15 5.88 4.45
CA GLY A 358 -9.26 6.82 4.28
C GLY A 358 -8.92 8.00 3.36
N PHE A 359 -7.79 8.67 3.61
CA PHE A 359 -7.42 9.87 2.86
C PHE A 359 -6.97 9.56 1.42
N LEU A 360 -6.39 8.40 1.15
CA LEU A 360 -6.01 7.99 -0.19
C LEU A 360 -7.22 7.87 -1.14
N PRO A 361 -8.28 7.10 -0.85
CA PRO A 361 -9.46 7.04 -1.71
C PRO A 361 -10.17 8.39 -1.85
N ILE A 362 -10.22 9.19 -0.79
CA ILE A 362 -10.80 10.54 -0.84
C ILE A 362 -10.00 11.42 -1.81
N GLY A 363 -8.66 11.39 -1.70
CA GLY A 363 -7.79 12.10 -2.63
C GLY A 363 -7.97 11.65 -4.08
N MET A 364 -8.05 10.33 -4.32
CA MET A 364 -8.31 9.78 -5.65
C MET A 364 -9.69 10.21 -6.18
N ALA A 365 -10.73 10.16 -5.37
CA ALA A 365 -12.08 10.56 -5.77
C ALA A 365 -12.18 12.07 -6.14
N ILE A 366 -11.32 12.90 -5.59
CA ILE A 366 -11.27 14.35 -5.88
C ILE A 366 -10.30 14.63 -7.03
N PHE A 367 -9.04 14.20 -6.91
CA PHE A 367 -7.99 14.56 -7.89
C PHE A 367 -8.13 13.79 -9.20
N GLY A 368 -8.72 12.60 -9.22
CA GLY A 368 -8.94 11.83 -10.43
C GLY A 368 -9.84 12.55 -11.42
N PRO A 369 -11.12 12.82 -11.08
CA PRO A 369 -12.01 13.61 -11.95
C PRO A 369 -11.48 15.01 -12.23
N LEU A 370 -10.82 15.66 -11.26
CA LEU A 370 -10.23 16.97 -11.44
C LEU A 370 -9.13 16.95 -12.52
N ALA A 371 -8.38 15.86 -12.63
CA ALA A 371 -7.37 15.68 -13.66
C ALA A 371 -7.95 15.56 -15.08
N ASP A 372 -9.26 15.30 -15.23
CA ASP A 372 -9.92 15.30 -16.54
C ASP A 372 -10.41 16.68 -16.96
N ILE A 373 -10.49 17.63 -16.00
CA ILE A 373 -10.94 19.01 -16.22
C ILE A 373 -9.74 19.97 -16.29
N LEU A 374 -8.74 19.74 -15.45
CA LEU A 374 -7.55 20.59 -15.36
C LEU A 374 -6.29 19.82 -15.80
N PRO A 375 -5.30 20.51 -16.39
CA PRO A 375 -4.01 19.88 -16.64
C PRO A 375 -3.40 19.32 -15.35
N LEU A 376 -3.05 18.03 -15.34
CA LEU A 376 -2.56 17.33 -14.16
C LEU A 376 -1.29 17.95 -13.57
N GLN A 377 -0.49 18.62 -14.41
CA GLN A 377 0.69 19.38 -14.00
C GLN A 377 0.33 20.45 -12.94
N TRP A 378 -0.76 21.20 -13.16
CA TRP A 378 -1.22 22.23 -12.21
C TRP A 378 -1.74 21.63 -10.91
N ILE A 379 -2.39 20.47 -10.98
CA ILE A 379 -2.85 19.74 -9.80
C ILE A 379 -1.64 19.27 -8.96
N MET A 380 -0.59 18.77 -9.60
CA MET A 380 0.66 18.39 -8.93
C MET A 380 1.35 19.58 -8.29
N ILE A 381 1.45 20.71 -9.00
CA ILE A 381 2.02 21.96 -8.48
C ILE A 381 1.20 22.45 -7.28
N GLY A 382 -0.12 22.48 -7.40
CA GLY A 382 -1.03 22.88 -6.32
C GLY A 382 -0.90 22.01 -5.07
N SER A 383 -0.82 20.68 -5.24
CA SER A 383 -0.61 19.76 -4.13
C SER A 383 0.77 19.92 -3.49
N GLY A 384 1.80 20.16 -4.29
CA GLY A 384 3.15 20.46 -3.80
C GLY A 384 3.19 21.75 -2.98
N ILE A 385 2.54 22.82 -3.46
CA ILE A 385 2.40 24.08 -2.72
C ILE A 385 1.65 23.87 -1.40
N ALA A 386 0.55 23.10 -1.41
CA ALA A 386 -0.20 22.78 -0.19
C ALA A 386 0.67 22.07 0.86
N LEU A 387 1.52 21.14 0.44
CA LEU A 387 2.45 20.46 1.35
C LEU A 387 3.53 21.39 1.90
N ILE A 388 4.03 22.33 1.09
CA ILE A 388 4.96 23.37 1.55
C ILE A 388 4.27 24.28 2.58
N ILE A 389 3.00 24.65 2.37
CA ILE A 389 2.21 25.43 3.34
C ILE A 389 2.02 24.64 4.63
N ILE A 390 1.68 23.35 4.55
CA ILE A 390 1.55 22.47 5.71
C ILE A 390 2.88 22.40 6.48
N SER A 391 4.01 22.31 5.76
CA SER A 391 5.34 22.39 6.39
C SER A 391 5.54 23.72 7.12
N GLY A 392 5.19 24.85 6.50
CA GLY A 392 5.26 26.17 7.10
C GLY A 392 4.40 26.29 8.37
N VAL A 393 3.14 25.85 8.33
CA VAL A 393 2.25 25.81 9.50
C VAL A 393 2.82 24.93 10.60
N THR A 394 3.41 23.78 10.23
CA THR A 394 4.06 22.86 11.18
C THR A 394 5.29 23.52 11.84
N TYR A 395 6.05 24.34 11.10
CA TYR A 395 7.21 25.07 11.61
C TYR A 395 6.86 26.06 12.73
N PHE A 396 5.72 26.75 12.62
CA PHE A 396 5.26 27.69 13.64
C PHE A 396 4.67 27.00 14.87
N ASN A 397 4.46 25.70 14.84
CA ASN A 397 3.92 24.96 15.96
C ASN A 397 5.02 24.60 16.98
N ARG A 398 4.99 25.25 18.14
CA ARG A 398 6.01 25.08 19.20
C ARG A 398 6.12 23.64 19.71
N GLU A 399 5.03 22.88 19.73
CA GLU A 399 5.01 21.50 20.23
C GLU A 399 5.75 20.54 19.28
N LEU A 400 5.64 20.75 17.97
CA LEU A 400 6.35 19.96 16.94
C LEU A 400 7.83 20.35 16.80
N LYS A 401 8.20 21.56 17.21
CA LYS A 401 9.57 22.07 17.15
C LYS A 401 10.41 21.62 18.36
N ALA A 402 9.76 21.31 19.48
CA ALA A 402 10.44 20.92 20.72
C ALA A 402 10.87 19.44 20.76
N ILE A 403 10.51 18.66 19.73
CA ILE A 403 10.82 17.25 19.53
C ILE A 403 11.77 17.13 18.32
#